data_61ce57a84719309b2abacb24a0722e7f
#
_entry.id   61ce57a84719309b2abacb24a0722e7f
#
_cell.length_a   1.000
_cell.length_b   1.000
_cell.length_c   1.000
_cell.angle_alpha   90.00
_cell.angle_beta   90.00
_cell.angle_gamma   90.00
#
_symmetry.space_group_name_H-M   'P 1'
#
loop_
_entity.id
_entity.type
_entity.pdbx_description
1 polymer ?
#
loop_
_entity_poly.entity_id
_entity_poly.type
_entity_poly.pdbx_seq_one_letter_code
_entity_poly.pdbx_strand_id
1 'polypeptide(L)' 'MKVNELIQELQKCQQDLNVFTKKEEIMGTIGETFYVYEDTYGFFGHDLPCVIISDS' A
#
# COMPACT_ATOMS: atom_id res chain seq x y z
N MET A 1 6.70 1.99 -11.43
CA MET A 1 6.11 3.26 -10.94
C MET A 1 7.22 4.23 -10.60
N LYS A 2 7.09 5.47 -10.99
CA LYS A 2 8.07 6.52 -10.65
C LYS A 2 7.73 7.15 -9.31
N VAL A 3 8.71 7.84 -8.69
CA VAL A 3 8.52 8.47 -7.40
C VAL A 3 7.36 9.47 -7.42
N ASN A 4 7.27 10.29 -8.45
CA ASN A 4 6.19 11.28 -8.55
C ASN A 4 4.82 10.61 -8.71
N GLU A 5 4.75 9.46 -9.34
CA GLU A 5 3.50 8.70 -9.45
C GLU A 5 3.07 8.14 -8.10
N LEU A 6 4.01 7.62 -7.33
CA LEU A 6 3.73 7.13 -5.98
C LEU A 6 3.25 8.25 -5.07
N ILE A 7 3.90 9.41 -5.13
CA ILE A 7 3.47 10.56 -4.36
C ILE A 7 2.04 10.96 -4.72
N GLN A 8 1.70 10.99 -6.00
CA GLN A 8 0.35 11.33 -6.44
C GLN A 8 -0.68 10.32 -5.94
N GLU A 9 -0.36 9.03 -5.98
CA GLU A 9 -1.26 8.00 -5.50
C GLU A 9 -1.47 8.10 -3.98
N LEU A 10 -0.41 8.36 -3.23
CA LEU A 10 -0.51 8.54 -1.78
C LEU A 10 -1.29 9.80 -1.41
N GLN A 11 -1.20 10.85 -2.20
CA GLN A 11 -1.95 12.09 -1.96
C GLN A 11 -3.46 11.91 -2.13
N LYS A 12 -3.89 10.91 -2.87
CA LYS A 12 -5.32 10.58 -3.02
C LYS A 12 -5.89 9.87 -1.80
N CYS A 13 -5.02 9.35 -0.93
CA CYS A 13 -5.41 8.64 0.27
C CYS A 13 -5.52 9.60 1.45
N GLN A 14 -6.23 9.19 2.49
CA GLN A 14 -6.24 9.95 3.75
C GLN A 14 -4.84 9.95 4.36
N GLN A 15 -4.36 11.12 4.72
CA GLN A 15 -2.95 11.32 5.09
C GLN A 15 -2.60 10.81 6.49
N ASP A 16 -3.59 10.56 7.32
CA ASP A 16 -3.40 10.09 8.70
C ASP A 16 -3.48 8.56 8.84
N LEU A 17 -3.66 7.84 7.74
CA LEU A 17 -3.71 6.39 7.77
C LEU A 17 -2.31 5.79 7.81
N ASN A 18 -2.20 4.63 8.44
CA ASN A 18 -0.98 3.84 8.40
C ASN A 18 -0.79 3.21 7.03
N VAL A 19 0.47 3.09 6.62
CA VAL A 19 0.83 2.44 5.36
C VAL A 19 1.41 1.08 5.66
N PHE A 20 0.86 0.05 5.02
CA PHE A 20 1.38 -1.31 5.09
C PHE A 20 1.79 -1.79 3.72
N THR A 21 2.74 -2.70 3.69
CA THR A 21 3.13 -3.38 2.45
C THR A 21 2.54 -4.76 2.42
N LYS A 22 2.02 -5.14 1.27
CA LYS A 22 1.59 -6.51 1.00
C LYS A 22 2.54 -7.09 -0.02
N LYS A 23 3.34 -8.05 0.41
CA LYS A 23 4.33 -8.71 -0.46
C LYS A 23 3.85 -10.08 -0.82
N GLU A 24 3.82 -10.37 -2.11
CA GLU A 24 3.89 -11.75 -2.56
C GLU A 24 5.37 -12.11 -2.71
N GLU A 25 5.74 -13.26 -2.17
CA GLU A 25 7.14 -13.68 -2.16
C GLU A 25 7.63 -13.98 -3.57
N ILE A 26 8.26 -12.99 -4.18
CA ILE A 26 9.11 -13.24 -5.33
C ILE A 26 10.53 -12.89 -4.88
N MET A 27 11.27 -13.90 -4.51
CA MET A 27 12.61 -13.73 -3.99
C MET A 27 13.54 -13.12 -5.03
N GLY A 28 14.13 -11.98 -4.68
CA GLY A 28 15.18 -11.38 -5.46
C GLY A 28 14.73 -10.64 -6.71
N THR A 29 13.45 -10.42 -6.91
CA THR A 29 12.95 -9.70 -8.07
C THR A 29 12.60 -8.27 -7.71
N ILE A 30 13.11 -7.31 -8.49
CA ILE A 30 12.71 -5.91 -8.38
C ILE A 30 11.53 -5.70 -9.33
N GLY A 31 10.35 -5.43 -8.77
CA GLY A 31 9.17 -5.14 -9.56
C GLY A 31 9.05 -3.67 -9.89
N GLU A 32 8.62 -3.35 -11.10
CA GLU A 32 8.43 -1.97 -11.53
C GLU A 32 7.03 -1.45 -11.24
N THR A 33 6.07 -2.34 -11.00
CA THR A 33 4.66 -1.96 -10.85
C THR A 33 4.23 -2.10 -9.40
N PHE A 34 3.72 -1.02 -8.85
CA PHE A 34 3.13 -1.00 -7.52
C PHE A 34 1.67 -0.61 -7.61
N TYR A 35 0.88 -1.20 -6.75
CA TYR A 35 -0.51 -0.82 -6.54
C TYR A 35 -0.63 -0.15 -5.18
N VAL A 36 -1.28 1.00 -5.16
CA VAL A 36 -1.56 1.75 -3.93
C VAL A 36 -3.06 1.87 -3.80
N TYR A 37 -3.60 1.39 -2.69
CA TYR A 37 -5.05 1.44 -2.47
C TYR A 37 -5.36 1.51 -0.98
N GLU A 38 -6.55 1.98 -0.66
CA GLU A 38 -7.06 1.96 0.71
C GLU A 38 -7.75 0.62 0.98
N ASP A 39 -7.53 0.08 2.17
CA ASP A 39 -8.11 -1.18 2.61
C ASP A 39 -8.33 -1.10 4.13
N THR A 40 -8.72 -2.20 4.71
CA THR A 40 -8.89 -2.33 6.15
C THR A 40 -8.03 -3.48 6.67
N TYR A 41 -7.63 -3.37 7.92
CA TYR A 41 -6.95 -4.47 8.60
C TYR A 41 -7.62 -4.73 9.95
N GLY A 42 -7.63 -5.99 10.37
CA GLY A 42 -8.20 -6.39 11.65
C GLY A 42 -7.21 -6.18 12.78
N PHE A 43 -7.67 -5.50 13.83
CA PHE A 43 -6.89 -5.28 15.05
C PHE A 43 -7.82 -5.41 16.25
N PHE A 44 -7.62 -6.46 17.04
CA PHE A 44 -8.45 -6.76 18.23
C PHE A 44 -9.97 -6.71 17.93
N GLY A 45 -10.38 -7.33 16.82
CA GLY A 45 -11.78 -7.40 16.44
C GLY A 45 -12.35 -6.15 15.81
N HIS A 46 -11.52 -5.15 15.55
CA HIS A 46 -11.90 -3.93 14.86
C HIS A 46 -11.26 -3.88 13.48
N ASP A 47 -12.02 -3.42 12.48
CA ASP A 47 -11.50 -3.13 11.16
C ASP A 47 -11.05 -1.67 11.13
N LEU A 48 -9.78 -1.46 10.91
CA LEU A 48 -9.18 -0.14 10.85
C LEU A 48 -8.77 0.19 9.41
N PRO A 49 -9.01 1.41 8.95
CA PRO A 49 -8.59 1.79 7.61
C PRO A 49 -7.07 1.91 7.52
N CYS A 50 -6.55 1.59 6.36
CA CYS A 50 -5.12 1.69 6.08
C CYS A 50 -4.87 1.90 4.60
N VAL A 51 -3.63 2.21 4.26
CA VAL A 51 -3.17 2.27 2.88
C VAL A 51 -2.25 1.08 2.64
N ILE A 52 -2.47 0.40 1.53
CA ILE A 52 -1.68 -0.76 1.15
C ILE A 52 -0.84 -0.41 -0.08
N ILE A 53 0.45 -0.74 0.00
CA ILE A 53 1.33 -0.76 -1.16
C ILE A 53 1.60 -2.23 -1.47
N SER A 54 1.22 -2.65 -2.66
CA SER A 54 1.29 -4.05 -3.06
C SER A 54 1.99 -4.19 -4.40
N ASP A 55 2.68 -5.30 -4.59
CA ASP A 55 3.31 -5.67 -5.86
C ASP A 55 2.38 -6.51 -6.74
N SER A 56 1.20 -6.79 -6.26
CA SER A 56 0.23 -7.59 -7.02
C SER A 56 -1.22 -7.18 -6.73
#